data_ba65a05dcec0dd3dd7b5e9d1aac2a1d0
#
_entry.id   ba65a05dcec0dd3dd7b5e9d1aac2a1d0
#
_cell.length_a   1.000
_cell.length_b   1.000
_cell.length_c   1.000
_cell.angle_alpha   90.00
_cell.angle_beta   90.00
_cell.angle_gamma   90.00
#
_symmetry.space_group_name_H-M   'P 1'
#
loop_
_entity.id
_entity.type
_entity.pdbx_description
1 polymer ?
#
loop_
_entity_poly.entity_id
_entity_poly.type
_entity_poly.pdbx_seq_one_letter_code
_entity_poly.pdbx_strand_id
1 'polypeptide(L)'
;DFVVQMLIDCVEENDNLTNNATLMDLDNTLTAPSNLVITVEEGIEFAKLFEAAGCDSMHLRLGPLGNHPCQFASDLYFILNGIEGATGYGTQWDFSRHFQGQLDGSHSGAGMLIDVVARYKEAVKIPCGTVTYMDPAHAPDFFEQALADGKVDFFLMNRPITVDNEYVNKLREGRADEIAPCTRCLHCHIGSNQLNRMMGYCRVNALTQRVMTEQGPATYELEPASSPKKVMVVGGGPAGMEAARIAALRGHQVSLFEKTGSLGGMLGFASMVKGPHENLDDLAAYLERQLEIAGVNVTLNKEVDQALIDSEAPDAVILAVGGTRTKLDVNGGVPVIDFDSFMTADMGENVVVYGSNAQAFDCALWLTVRKKHVTIVTPSANKDLDMQQSQHAMRFMTTALYSLGVKVYPGASIKQIGDGQITIATEVGTNVTIDCDAVIDGAEMEPNTALLDG
;
A
#
# COMPACT_ATOMS: atom_id res chain seq x y z
N ASP A 1 7.79 1.82 -40.86
CA ASP A 1 6.45 1.34 -40.51
C ASP A 1 6.24 1.59 -39.01
N PHE A 2 5.06 2.06 -38.67
CA PHE A 2 4.69 2.29 -37.28
C PHE A 2 3.81 1.13 -36.78
N VAL A 3 4.02 0.71 -35.55
CA VAL A 3 3.09 -0.19 -34.84
C VAL A 3 1.99 0.66 -34.21
N VAL A 4 0.75 0.39 -34.57
CA VAL A 4 -0.42 1.06 -34.00
C VAL A 4 -1.03 0.17 -32.93
N GLN A 5 -0.87 0.59 -31.68
CA GLN A 5 -1.52 -0.08 -30.56
C GLN A 5 -2.72 0.75 -30.10
N MET A 6 -3.89 0.11 -30.01
CA MET A 6 -5.09 0.74 -29.48
C MET A 6 -5.28 0.38 -28.01
N LEU A 7 -5.43 1.39 -27.18
CA LEU A 7 -5.83 1.23 -25.78
C LEU A 7 -7.33 1.41 -25.68
N ILE A 8 -8.02 0.41 -25.13
CA ILE A 8 -9.46 0.47 -24.86
C ILE A 8 -9.78 -0.05 -23.45
N ASP A 9 -10.88 0.45 -22.92
CA ASP A 9 -11.48 -0.16 -21.73
C ASP A 9 -12.16 -1.47 -22.17
N CYS A 10 -11.67 -2.59 -21.64
CA CYS A 10 -12.20 -3.91 -22.03
C CYS A 10 -13.50 -4.25 -21.31
N VAL A 11 -13.78 -3.56 -20.25
CA VAL A 11 -15.02 -3.60 -19.47
C VAL A 11 -15.08 -2.36 -18.60
N GLU A 12 -16.27 -1.84 -18.39
CA GLU A 12 -16.54 -0.76 -17.45
C GLU A 12 -17.56 -1.27 -16.43
N GLU A 13 -17.27 -1.09 -15.15
CA GLU A 13 -18.14 -1.62 -14.09
C GLU A 13 -18.83 -0.54 -13.26
N ASN A 14 -18.49 0.71 -13.49
CA ASN A 14 -19.02 1.80 -12.70
C ASN A 14 -19.88 2.72 -13.56
N ASP A 15 -21.19 2.60 -13.44
CA ASP A 15 -22.16 3.46 -14.10
C ASP A 15 -22.45 4.76 -13.34
N ASN A 16 -21.89 4.93 -12.17
CA ASN A 16 -22.10 6.10 -11.32
C ASN A 16 -21.24 7.31 -11.66
N LEU A 17 -20.71 7.40 -12.87
CA LEU A 17 -19.96 8.54 -13.35
C LEU A 17 -20.69 9.87 -13.25
N THR A 18 -22.02 9.82 -13.34
CA THR A 18 -22.89 11.00 -13.32
C THR A 18 -23.41 11.36 -11.93
N ASN A 19 -23.20 10.51 -10.92
CA ASN A 19 -23.80 10.67 -9.62
C ASN A 19 -22.80 10.58 -8.48
N ASN A 20 -22.22 11.71 -8.11
CA ASN A 20 -21.27 11.81 -7.00
C ASN A 20 -21.80 11.32 -5.63
N ALA A 21 -23.11 11.13 -5.50
CA ALA A 21 -23.72 10.66 -4.25
C ALA A 21 -23.41 9.17 -3.96
N THR A 22 -22.98 8.42 -4.95
CA THR A 22 -22.87 6.97 -4.88
C THR A 22 -21.51 6.45 -4.41
N LEU A 23 -20.58 7.35 -4.10
CA LEU A 23 -19.35 6.96 -3.40
C LEU A 23 -19.58 6.32 -2.03
N MET A 24 -20.80 6.49 -1.50
CA MET A 24 -21.24 5.91 -0.22
C MET A 24 -21.84 4.50 -0.39
N ASP A 25 -22.18 4.11 -1.59
CA ASP A 25 -22.77 2.81 -1.92
C ASP A 25 -21.84 2.05 -2.86
N LEU A 26 -20.75 1.55 -2.30
CA LEU A 26 -19.73 0.83 -3.05
C LEU A 26 -20.26 -0.41 -3.76
N ASP A 27 -21.20 -1.13 -3.14
CA ASP A 27 -21.74 -2.34 -3.73
C ASP A 27 -22.54 -2.02 -4.99
N ASN A 28 -23.45 -1.07 -4.93
CA ASN A 28 -24.19 -0.64 -6.11
C ASN A 28 -23.31 0.05 -7.15
N THR A 29 -22.32 0.81 -6.70
CA THR A 29 -21.37 1.50 -7.59
C THR A 29 -20.52 0.52 -8.40
N LEU A 30 -20.13 -0.59 -7.81
CA LEU A 30 -19.22 -1.55 -8.42
C LEU A 30 -19.95 -2.61 -9.27
N THR A 31 -21.22 -2.88 -9.00
CA THR A 31 -21.91 -4.07 -9.52
C THR A 31 -23.26 -3.81 -10.21
N ALA A 32 -23.77 -2.59 -10.14
CA ALA A 32 -25.04 -2.28 -10.78
C ALA A 32 -24.93 -2.37 -12.31
N PRO A 33 -25.67 -3.25 -12.96
CA PRO A 33 -25.69 -3.29 -14.42
C PRO A 33 -26.24 -1.98 -14.97
N SER A 34 -25.58 -1.45 -16.00
CA SER A 34 -25.96 -0.19 -16.65
C SER A 34 -25.84 -0.31 -18.16
N ASN A 35 -26.68 0.41 -18.87
CA ASN A 35 -26.56 0.62 -20.31
C ASN A 35 -25.67 1.82 -20.67
N LEU A 36 -25.01 2.42 -19.69
CA LEU A 36 -24.11 3.58 -19.86
C LEU A 36 -22.63 3.18 -19.83
N VAL A 37 -22.34 1.90 -19.62
CA VAL A 37 -20.98 1.38 -19.51
C VAL A 37 -20.73 0.29 -20.54
N ILE A 38 -19.48 0.14 -20.98
CA ILE A 38 -19.09 -0.85 -21.96
C ILE A 38 -19.05 -2.22 -21.32
N THR A 39 -19.81 -3.16 -21.88
CA THR A 39 -19.72 -4.58 -21.54
C THR A 39 -18.53 -5.23 -22.24
N VAL A 40 -18.14 -6.43 -21.80
CA VAL A 40 -17.06 -7.21 -22.45
C VAL A 40 -17.44 -7.50 -23.92
N GLU A 41 -18.71 -7.83 -24.18
CA GLU A 41 -19.22 -8.11 -25.53
C GLU A 41 -19.11 -6.90 -26.46
N GLU A 42 -19.53 -5.74 -25.98
CA GLU A 42 -19.41 -4.48 -26.75
C GLU A 42 -17.95 -4.10 -27.01
N GLY A 43 -17.09 -4.26 -25.98
CA GLY A 43 -15.65 -4.03 -26.13
C GLY A 43 -15.01 -4.94 -27.15
N ILE A 44 -15.43 -6.22 -27.24
CA ILE A 44 -14.98 -7.16 -28.27
C ILE A 44 -15.40 -6.70 -29.68
N GLU A 45 -16.62 -6.16 -29.84
CA GLU A 45 -17.01 -5.63 -31.14
C GLU A 45 -16.17 -4.41 -31.54
N PHE A 46 -15.83 -3.54 -30.61
CA PHE A 46 -14.87 -2.46 -30.86
C PHE A 46 -13.49 -2.99 -31.25
N ALA A 47 -12.99 -4.02 -30.58
CA ALA A 47 -11.69 -4.62 -30.91
C ALA A 47 -11.66 -5.15 -32.34
N LYS A 48 -12.72 -5.82 -32.82
CA LYS A 48 -12.85 -6.28 -34.22
C LYS A 48 -12.85 -5.12 -35.20
N LEU A 49 -13.49 -3.99 -34.86
CA LEU A 49 -13.48 -2.80 -35.71
C LEU A 49 -12.08 -2.19 -35.80
N PHE A 50 -11.33 -2.15 -34.70
CA PHE A 50 -9.96 -1.64 -34.70
C PHE A 50 -9.01 -2.56 -35.47
N GLU A 51 -9.14 -3.88 -35.34
CA GLU A 51 -8.38 -4.84 -36.13
C GLU A 51 -8.66 -4.64 -37.63
N ALA A 52 -9.95 -4.55 -37.99
CA ALA A 52 -10.34 -4.31 -39.42
C ALA A 52 -9.85 -2.96 -39.97
N ALA A 53 -9.65 -1.97 -39.10
CA ALA A 53 -9.08 -0.68 -39.46
C ALA A 53 -7.54 -0.68 -39.56
N GLY A 54 -6.88 -1.81 -39.28
CA GLY A 54 -5.43 -1.97 -39.38
C GLY A 54 -4.65 -1.70 -38.09
N CYS A 55 -5.28 -1.84 -36.94
CA CYS A 55 -4.59 -1.82 -35.67
C CYS A 55 -3.69 -3.06 -35.55
N ASP A 56 -2.47 -2.90 -35.04
CA ASP A 56 -1.48 -3.97 -34.91
C ASP A 56 -1.54 -4.72 -33.58
N SER A 57 -2.03 -4.08 -32.51
CA SER A 57 -2.17 -4.71 -31.20
C SER A 57 -3.17 -3.98 -30.30
N MET A 58 -3.70 -4.69 -29.32
CA MET A 58 -4.64 -4.13 -28.32
C MET A 58 -3.99 -4.04 -26.96
N HIS A 59 -4.19 -2.89 -26.30
CA HIS A 59 -3.93 -2.69 -24.89
C HIS A 59 -5.27 -2.61 -24.15
N LEU A 60 -5.59 -3.67 -23.44
CA LEU A 60 -6.87 -3.83 -22.76
C LEU A 60 -6.72 -3.43 -21.29
N ARG A 61 -7.60 -2.58 -20.81
CA ARG A 61 -7.60 -2.15 -19.41
C ARG A 61 -9.03 -2.11 -18.85
N LEU A 62 -9.12 -1.95 -17.55
CA LEU A 62 -10.39 -1.70 -16.87
C LEU A 62 -10.75 -0.22 -16.96
N GLY A 63 -11.98 0.09 -17.32
CA GLY A 63 -12.56 1.44 -17.28
C GLY A 63 -13.66 1.60 -16.23
N PRO A 64 -14.10 2.84 -15.98
CA PRO A 64 -13.42 4.08 -16.32
C PRO A 64 -12.30 4.43 -15.33
N LEU A 65 -11.26 5.07 -15.81
CA LEU A 65 -10.07 5.39 -15.01
C LEU A 65 -10.42 6.21 -13.75
N GLY A 66 -9.91 5.74 -12.61
CA GLY A 66 -10.01 6.43 -11.33
C GLY A 66 -11.31 6.23 -10.56
N ASN A 67 -12.31 5.55 -11.13
CA ASN A 67 -13.59 5.34 -10.47
C ASN A 67 -13.73 3.95 -9.84
N HIS A 68 -13.03 2.95 -10.36
CA HIS A 68 -13.05 1.61 -9.81
C HIS A 68 -11.78 1.33 -8.99
N PRO A 69 -11.89 0.91 -7.73
CA PRO A 69 -10.73 0.69 -6.85
C PRO A 69 -9.73 -0.31 -7.41
N CYS A 70 -10.19 -1.35 -8.10
CA CYS A 70 -9.32 -2.39 -8.61
C CYS A 70 -8.38 -1.94 -9.74
N GLN A 71 -8.62 -0.78 -10.37
CA GLN A 71 -7.67 -0.22 -11.34
C GLN A 71 -6.28 -0.02 -10.74
N PHE A 72 -6.25 0.23 -9.44
CA PHE A 72 -5.02 0.39 -8.69
C PHE A 72 -4.60 -0.91 -8.01
N ALA A 73 -5.48 -1.93 -8.02
CA ALA A 73 -5.29 -3.20 -7.33
C ALA A 73 -4.68 -2.99 -5.93
N SER A 74 -5.28 -2.07 -5.17
CA SER A 74 -4.86 -1.77 -3.81
C SER A 74 -5.51 -2.77 -2.85
N ASP A 75 -4.93 -2.89 -1.68
CA ASP A 75 -5.47 -3.72 -0.59
C ASP A 75 -6.89 -3.35 -0.26
N LEU A 76 -7.17 -2.06 -0.29
CA LEU A 76 -8.49 -1.55 -0.01
C LEU A 76 -9.55 -2.22 -0.87
N TYR A 77 -9.26 -2.42 -2.16
CA TYR A 77 -10.17 -3.13 -3.05
C TYR A 77 -10.44 -4.56 -2.57
N PHE A 78 -9.37 -5.30 -2.24
CA PHE A 78 -9.50 -6.69 -1.82
C PHE A 78 -10.15 -6.83 -0.44
N ILE A 79 -9.84 -5.94 0.49
CA ILE A 79 -10.50 -5.88 1.80
C ILE A 79 -12.00 -5.68 1.63
N LEU A 80 -12.41 -4.76 0.78
CA LEU A 80 -13.82 -4.40 0.59
C LEU A 80 -14.59 -5.45 -0.19
N ASN A 81 -13.99 -6.04 -1.21
CA ASN A 81 -14.69 -6.92 -2.13
C ASN A 81 -14.53 -8.41 -1.83
N GLY A 82 -13.79 -8.73 -0.79
CA GLY A 82 -13.91 -10.07 -0.26
C GLY A 82 -13.21 -11.18 -0.99
N ILE A 83 -12.01 -10.97 -1.43
CA ILE A 83 -11.20 -12.08 -1.91
C ILE A 83 -10.70 -12.85 -0.68
N GLU A 84 -11.39 -13.95 -0.37
CA GLU A 84 -11.00 -14.81 0.73
C GLU A 84 -9.57 -15.31 0.53
N GLY A 85 -8.75 -15.21 1.56
CA GLY A 85 -7.35 -15.60 1.53
C GLY A 85 -6.40 -14.57 0.94
N ALA A 86 -6.87 -13.59 0.16
CA ALA A 86 -6.03 -12.52 -0.36
C ALA A 86 -5.77 -11.40 0.64
N THR A 87 -6.71 -11.19 1.56
CA THR A 87 -6.64 -10.10 2.54
C THR A 87 -6.30 -10.56 3.94
N GLY A 88 -6.40 -11.85 4.23
CA GLY A 88 -6.33 -12.35 5.61
C GLY A 88 -7.49 -11.90 6.52
N TYR A 89 -8.39 -11.04 6.03
CA TYR A 89 -9.49 -10.51 6.85
C TYR A 89 -10.76 -11.36 6.80
N GLY A 90 -10.93 -12.21 5.81
CA GLY A 90 -12.18 -12.90 5.54
C GLY A 90 -13.30 -11.91 5.21
N THR A 91 -14.02 -12.08 4.16
CA THR A 91 -14.96 -11.06 3.75
C THR A 91 -16.37 -11.61 3.59
N GLN A 92 -17.34 -10.69 3.63
CA GLN A 92 -18.76 -10.96 3.43
C GLN A 92 -19.23 -10.61 2.01
N TRP A 93 -18.35 -10.12 1.17
CA TRP A 93 -18.70 -9.59 -0.15
C TRP A 93 -18.67 -10.70 -1.19
N ASP A 94 -19.68 -10.75 -2.03
CA ASP A 94 -19.76 -11.68 -3.14
C ASP A 94 -18.94 -11.14 -4.34
N PHE A 95 -17.73 -11.61 -4.45
CA PHE A 95 -16.80 -11.18 -5.50
C PHE A 95 -17.17 -11.70 -6.89
N SER A 96 -18.00 -12.76 -6.96
CA SER A 96 -18.46 -13.32 -8.23
C SER A 96 -19.31 -12.35 -9.07
N ARG A 97 -19.80 -11.28 -8.46
CA ARG A 97 -20.57 -10.23 -9.12
C ARG A 97 -19.73 -9.29 -9.97
N HIS A 98 -18.42 -9.19 -9.69
CA HIS A 98 -17.53 -8.30 -10.42
C HIS A 98 -17.12 -8.88 -11.77
N PHE A 99 -16.89 -8.00 -12.74
CA PHE A 99 -16.48 -8.38 -14.10
C PHE A 99 -17.33 -9.50 -14.69
N GLN A 100 -18.64 -9.47 -14.39
CA GLN A 100 -19.57 -10.51 -14.85
C GLN A 100 -19.17 -11.93 -14.39
N GLY A 101 -18.62 -12.05 -13.20
CA GLY A 101 -18.14 -13.29 -12.62
C GLY A 101 -16.83 -13.82 -13.19
N GLN A 102 -16.06 -12.98 -13.89
CA GLN A 102 -14.82 -13.39 -14.55
C GLN A 102 -13.54 -12.94 -13.81
N LEU A 103 -13.67 -12.31 -12.66
CA LEU A 103 -12.53 -11.88 -11.90
C LEU A 103 -11.91 -13.05 -11.14
N ASP A 104 -10.62 -13.28 -11.37
CA ASP A 104 -9.80 -14.17 -10.56
C ASP A 104 -8.94 -13.37 -9.59
N GLY A 105 -9.20 -13.54 -8.30
CA GLY A 105 -8.45 -12.90 -7.21
C GLY A 105 -7.42 -13.80 -6.53
N SER A 106 -7.22 -15.03 -7.01
CA SER A 106 -6.34 -16.02 -6.37
C SER A 106 -4.87 -15.58 -6.29
N HIS A 107 -4.47 -14.59 -7.07
CA HIS A 107 -3.10 -14.04 -7.15
C HIS A 107 -3.00 -12.68 -6.46
N SER A 108 -3.72 -12.45 -5.39
CA SER A 108 -3.78 -11.15 -4.72
C SER A 108 -4.11 -9.99 -5.67
N GLY A 109 -4.94 -10.26 -6.68
CA GLY A 109 -5.36 -9.33 -7.72
C GLY A 109 -4.33 -9.08 -8.83
N ALA A 110 -3.15 -9.66 -8.77
CA ALA A 110 -2.23 -9.63 -9.89
C ALA A 110 -2.82 -10.41 -11.07
N GLY A 111 -2.82 -9.79 -12.26
CA GLY A 111 -3.36 -10.43 -13.46
C GLY A 111 -4.88 -10.56 -13.52
N MET A 112 -5.63 -9.82 -12.72
CA MET A 112 -7.08 -9.95 -12.58
C MET A 112 -7.88 -9.82 -13.90
N LEU A 113 -7.35 -9.19 -14.93
CA LEU A 113 -8.03 -9.04 -16.22
C LEU A 113 -7.65 -10.12 -17.25
N ILE A 114 -6.79 -11.07 -16.93
CA ILE A 114 -6.27 -12.03 -17.92
C ILE A 114 -7.39 -12.87 -18.54
N ASP A 115 -8.37 -13.34 -17.76
CA ASP A 115 -9.49 -14.11 -18.28
C ASP A 115 -10.45 -13.28 -19.13
N VAL A 116 -10.60 -11.99 -18.83
CA VAL A 116 -11.32 -11.04 -19.70
C VAL A 116 -10.59 -10.88 -21.02
N VAL A 117 -9.26 -10.68 -20.99
CA VAL A 117 -8.42 -10.55 -22.18
C VAL A 117 -8.45 -11.81 -23.05
N ALA A 118 -8.48 -12.98 -22.47
CA ALA A 118 -8.60 -14.25 -23.19
C ALA A 118 -9.82 -14.26 -24.14
N ARG A 119 -10.96 -13.71 -23.72
CA ARG A 119 -12.16 -13.57 -24.58
C ARG A 119 -11.93 -12.63 -25.77
N TYR A 120 -11.16 -11.58 -25.60
CA TYR A 120 -10.75 -10.72 -26.70
C TYR A 120 -9.85 -11.46 -27.69
N LYS A 121 -8.87 -12.21 -27.20
CA LYS A 121 -7.99 -13.02 -28.05
C LYS A 121 -8.71 -14.10 -28.85
N GLU A 122 -9.78 -14.67 -28.33
CA GLU A 122 -10.63 -15.57 -29.11
C GLU A 122 -11.32 -14.88 -30.29
N ALA A 123 -11.55 -13.57 -30.19
CA ALA A 123 -12.32 -12.77 -31.13
C ALA A 123 -11.48 -12.01 -32.18
N VAL A 124 -10.22 -11.71 -31.88
CA VAL A 124 -9.28 -10.98 -32.77
C VAL A 124 -7.99 -11.78 -32.97
N LYS A 125 -7.24 -11.47 -34.05
CA LYS A 125 -5.99 -12.16 -34.39
C LYS A 125 -4.74 -11.35 -33.99
N ILE A 126 -4.91 -10.06 -33.77
CA ILE A 126 -3.83 -9.18 -33.34
C ILE A 126 -3.46 -9.44 -31.88
N PRO A 127 -2.19 -9.24 -31.49
CA PRO A 127 -1.74 -9.41 -30.12
C PRO A 127 -2.55 -8.57 -29.12
N CYS A 128 -2.95 -9.20 -28.01
CA CYS A 128 -3.67 -8.55 -26.91
C CYS A 128 -2.84 -8.60 -25.61
N GLY A 129 -2.64 -7.43 -25.03
CA GLY A 129 -2.00 -7.29 -23.75
C GLY A 129 -2.88 -6.55 -22.76
N THR A 130 -2.56 -6.66 -21.50
CA THR A 130 -3.33 -5.99 -20.44
C THR A 130 -2.46 -5.38 -19.37
N VAL A 131 -3.04 -4.39 -18.72
CA VAL A 131 -2.54 -3.71 -17.52
C VAL A 131 -3.49 -4.04 -16.35
N THR A 132 -3.35 -3.42 -15.24
CA THR A 132 -4.05 -3.61 -13.98
C THR A 132 -3.36 -4.62 -13.10
N TYR A 133 -2.35 -4.11 -12.44
CA TYR A 133 -1.47 -4.83 -11.53
C TYR A 133 -0.90 -6.13 -12.08
N MET A 134 -0.10 -5.99 -13.13
CA MET A 134 0.70 -7.10 -13.65
C MET A 134 2.02 -7.17 -12.87
N ASP A 135 2.26 -8.28 -12.21
CA ASP A 135 3.47 -8.52 -11.42
C ASP A 135 3.95 -9.97 -11.56
N PRO A 136 4.56 -10.32 -12.70
CA PRO A 136 5.05 -11.67 -12.97
C PRO A 136 6.06 -12.20 -11.93
N ALA A 137 6.81 -11.33 -11.25
CA ALA A 137 7.73 -11.78 -10.20
C ALA A 137 6.98 -12.28 -8.95
N HIS A 138 5.80 -11.71 -8.68
CA HIS A 138 4.98 -12.10 -7.53
C HIS A 138 4.27 -13.45 -7.73
N ALA A 139 3.85 -13.76 -8.95
CA ALA A 139 3.14 -15.00 -9.26
C ALA A 139 3.65 -15.62 -10.59
N PRO A 140 4.92 -16.05 -10.67
CA PRO A 140 5.56 -16.43 -11.92
C PRO A 140 4.83 -17.57 -12.64
N ASP A 141 4.45 -18.62 -11.93
CA ASP A 141 3.78 -19.78 -12.53
C ASP A 141 2.44 -19.41 -13.17
N PHE A 142 1.69 -18.53 -12.54
CA PHE A 142 0.41 -18.04 -13.06
C PHE A 142 0.60 -17.25 -14.37
N PHE A 143 1.54 -16.33 -14.40
CA PHE A 143 1.76 -15.48 -15.58
C PHE A 143 2.36 -16.29 -16.74
N GLU A 144 3.29 -17.22 -16.46
CA GLU A 144 3.83 -18.14 -17.48
C GLU A 144 2.74 -19.04 -18.04
N GLN A 145 1.87 -19.58 -17.18
CA GLN A 145 0.75 -20.40 -17.62
C GLN A 145 -0.23 -19.60 -18.48
N ALA A 146 -0.54 -18.36 -18.12
CA ALA A 146 -1.42 -17.49 -18.91
C ALA A 146 -0.89 -17.22 -20.32
N LEU A 147 0.44 -17.07 -20.47
CA LEU A 147 1.09 -16.94 -21.77
C LEU A 147 1.06 -18.27 -22.54
N ALA A 148 1.39 -19.38 -21.88
CA ALA A 148 1.39 -20.72 -22.48
C ALA A 148 0.00 -21.14 -22.98
N ASP A 149 -1.04 -20.83 -22.23
CA ASP A 149 -2.43 -21.08 -22.61
C ASP A 149 -2.95 -20.13 -23.71
N GLY A 150 -2.16 -19.13 -24.08
CA GLY A 150 -2.54 -18.13 -25.07
C GLY A 150 -3.64 -17.16 -24.61
N LYS A 151 -3.83 -17.00 -23.31
CA LYS A 151 -4.82 -16.06 -22.74
C LYS A 151 -4.45 -14.59 -22.97
N VAL A 152 -3.17 -14.30 -23.07
CA VAL A 152 -2.60 -12.97 -23.23
C VAL A 152 -1.29 -13.09 -24.02
N ASP A 153 -0.89 -12.05 -24.75
CA ASP A 153 0.36 -12.05 -25.51
C ASP A 153 1.49 -11.27 -24.83
N PHE A 154 1.15 -10.23 -24.07
CA PHE A 154 2.12 -9.40 -23.34
C PHE A 154 1.48 -8.70 -22.15
N PHE A 155 2.33 -8.31 -21.21
CA PHE A 155 1.92 -7.58 -20.00
C PHE A 155 2.40 -6.14 -20.08
N LEU A 156 1.53 -5.21 -19.63
CA LEU A 156 1.87 -3.81 -19.45
C LEU A 156 2.04 -3.54 -17.96
N MET A 157 3.23 -3.12 -17.60
CA MET A 157 3.61 -2.89 -16.20
C MET A 157 4.06 -1.46 -16.00
N ASN A 158 3.52 -0.79 -14.98
CA ASN A 158 3.97 0.54 -14.59
C ASN A 158 4.58 0.50 -13.17
N ARG A 159 3.76 0.17 -12.17
CA ARG A 159 4.20 0.22 -10.77
C ARG A 159 5.38 -0.71 -10.45
N PRO A 160 5.41 -1.98 -10.87
CA PRO A 160 6.57 -2.84 -10.64
C PRO A 160 7.85 -2.30 -11.26
N ILE A 161 7.79 -1.76 -12.50
CA ILE A 161 8.96 -1.14 -13.17
C ILE A 161 9.35 0.19 -12.52
N THR A 162 8.39 0.94 -11.97
CA THR A 162 8.68 2.17 -11.21
C THR A 162 9.43 1.85 -9.91
N VAL A 163 9.10 0.75 -9.27
CA VAL A 163 9.78 0.30 -8.04
C VAL A 163 11.17 -0.24 -8.38
N ASP A 164 11.29 -1.00 -9.45
CA ASP A 164 12.56 -1.61 -9.88
C ASP A 164 12.73 -1.45 -11.40
N ASN A 165 13.59 -0.52 -11.80
CA ASN A 165 13.85 -0.27 -13.23
C ASN A 165 14.60 -1.43 -13.91
N GLU A 166 15.24 -2.32 -13.15
CA GLU A 166 15.91 -3.51 -13.64
C GLU A 166 15.01 -4.77 -13.61
N TYR A 167 13.74 -4.61 -13.31
CA TYR A 167 12.77 -5.68 -13.13
C TYR A 167 12.85 -6.77 -14.22
N VAL A 168 12.74 -6.37 -15.48
CA VAL A 168 12.74 -7.30 -16.62
C VAL A 168 14.11 -7.96 -16.81
N ASN A 169 15.21 -7.23 -16.58
CA ASN A 169 16.56 -7.78 -16.66
C ASN A 169 16.78 -8.82 -15.56
N LYS A 170 16.39 -8.52 -14.33
CA LYS A 170 16.50 -9.45 -13.20
C LYS A 170 15.69 -10.72 -13.42
N LEU A 171 14.44 -10.62 -13.92
CA LEU A 171 13.66 -11.81 -14.29
C LEU A 171 14.37 -12.67 -15.34
N ARG A 172 14.84 -12.06 -16.42
CA ARG A 172 15.55 -12.75 -17.50
C ARG A 172 16.83 -13.45 -17.04
N GLU A 173 17.47 -12.89 -16.02
CA GLU A 173 18.72 -13.42 -15.43
C GLU A 173 18.47 -14.41 -14.28
N GLY A 174 17.23 -14.71 -13.95
CA GLY A 174 16.87 -15.62 -12.85
C GLY A 174 17.09 -15.04 -11.45
N ARG A 175 17.13 -13.71 -11.32
CA ARG A 175 17.36 -12.97 -10.07
C ARG A 175 16.05 -12.36 -9.54
N ALA A 176 14.96 -13.14 -9.54
CA ALA A 176 13.64 -12.67 -9.09
C ALA A 176 13.64 -12.25 -7.60
N ASP A 177 14.46 -12.91 -6.78
CA ASP A 177 14.66 -12.59 -5.35
C ASP A 177 15.38 -11.25 -5.10
N GLU A 178 15.90 -10.62 -6.14
CA GLU A 178 16.51 -9.30 -6.08
C GLU A 178 15.58 -8.18 -6.57
N ILE A 179 14.34 -8.51 -6.99
CA ILE A 179 13.37 -7.52 -7.46
C ILE A 179 12.72 -6.83 -6.26
N ALA A 180 12.76 -5.50 -6.26
CA ALA A 180 12.05 -4.72 -5.26
C ALA A 180 10.53 -4.82 -5.45
N PRO A 181 9.75 -5.24 -4.43
CA PRO A 181 8.31 -5.41 -4.56
C PRO A 181 7.57 -4.07 -4.54
N CYS A 182 6.49 -3.99 -5.32
CA CYS A 182 5.56 -2.89 -5.22
C CYS A 182 4.63 -3.10 -4.01
N THR A 183 4.65 -2.20 -3.04
CA THR A 183 3.79 -2.27 -1.85
C THR A 183 2.36 -1.77 -2.08
N ARG A 184 1.96 -1.51 -3.30
CA ARG A 184 0.61 -1.07 -3.70
C ARG A 184 0.05 0.16 -2.96
N CYS A 185 0.89 0.90 -2.29
CA CYS A 185 0.52 2.05 -1.45
C CYS A 185 -0.03 3.25 -2.24
N LEU A 186 -0.04 3.22 -3.56
CA LEU A 186 -0.49 4.28 -4.47
C LEU A 186 0.19 5.65 -4.27
N HIS A 187 1.29 5.69 -3.52
CA HIS A 187 1.97 6.96 -3.23
C HIS A 187 2.54 7.63 -4.49
N CYS A 188 2.92 6.84 -5.50
CA CYS A 188 3.30 7.33 -6.82
C CYS A 188 2.16 8.10 -7.53
N HIS A 189 0.90 7.92 -7.11
CA HIS A 189 -0.27 8.63 -7.63
C HIS A 189 -0.67 9.86 -6.81
N ILE A 190 0.04 10.21 -5.74
CA ILE A 190 -0.29 11.37 -4.87
C ILE A 190 -0.46 12.66 -5.67
N GLY A 191 0.36 12.88 -6.67
CA GLY A 191 0.33 14.09 -7.50
C GLY A 191 -0.50 14.00 -8.77
N SER A 192 -0.95 12.81 -9.17
CA SER A 192 -1.54 12.58 -10.50
C SER A 192 -2.86 13.32 -10.74
N ASN A 193 -3.60 13.65 -9.68
CA ASN A 193 -4.90 14.32 -9.77
C ASN A 193 -4.85 15.82 -9.43
N GLN A 194 -3.68 16.36 -9.19
CA GLN A 194 -3.50 17.79 -8.97
C GLN A 194 -2.95 18.42 -10.25
N LEU A 195 -3.75 19.25 -10.89
CA LEU A 195 -3.48 19.89 -12.20
C LEU A 195 -2.10 20.54 -12.33
N ASN A 196 -1.37 20.78 -11.26
CA ASN A 196 -0.08 21.47 -11.25
C ASN A 196 1.01 20.71 -10.48
N ARG A 197 0.83 19.45 -10.14
CA ARG A 197 1.86 18.67 -9.46
C ARG A 197 2.34 17.52 -10.33
N MET A 198 3.64 17.35 -10.36
CA MET A 198 4.27 16.18 -10.95
C MET A 198 3.81 14.92 -10.23
N MET A 199 3.94 13.76 -10.87
CA MET A 199 3.64 12.45 -10.25
C MET A 199 4.34 12.34 -8.90
N GLY A 200 3.71 11.65 -7.96
CA GLY A 200 4.33 11.30 -6.71
C GLY A 200 5.57 10.42 -6.90
N TYR A 201 6.27 10.15 -5.83
CA TYR A 201 7.45 9.29 -5.83
C TYR A 201 7.14 7.92 -5.20
N CYS A 202 7.95 6.92 -5.50
CA CYS A 202 7.82 5.61 -4.91
C CYS A 202 8.37 5.61 -3.48
N ARG A 203 7.65 4.99 -2.53
CA ARG A 203 8.12 4.82 -1.15
C ARG A 203 9.23 3.79 -1.00
N VAL A 204 9.32 2.84 -1.93
CA VAL A 204 10.36 1.81 -1.94
C VAL A 204 11.57 2.27 -2.73
N ASN A 205 11.36 2.87 -3.91
CA ASN A 205 12.46 3.35 -4.76
C ASN A 205 12.70 4.86 -4.56
N ALA A 206 13.63 5.20 -3.68
CA ALA A 206 14.00 6.59 -3.38
C ALA A 206 14.56 7.35 -4.59
N LEU A 207 15.06 6.66 -5.63
CA LEU A 207 15.60 7.30 -6.82
C LEU A 207 14.50 8.02 -7.63
N THR A 208 13.25 7.57 -7.56
CA THR A 208 12.13 8.23 -8.24
C THR A 208 11.91 9.66 -7.75
N GLN A 209 12.23 9.96 -6.50
CA GLN A 209 12.13 11.32 -5.94
C GLN A 209 13.19 12.26 -6.50
N ARG A 210 14.37 11.74 -6.86
CA ARG A 210 15.47 12.56 -7.38
C ARG A 210 15.16 13.21 -8.73
N VAL A 211 14.32 12.55 -9.55
CA VAL A 211 13.84 13.11 -10.83
C VAL A 211 13.04 14.39 -10.63
N MET A 212 12.44 14.56 -9.46
CA MET A 212 11.52 15.64 -9.13
C MET A 212 12.22 16.83 -8.44
N THR A 213 13.50 16.69 -8.10
CA THR A 213 14.27 17.75 -7.45
C THR A 213 15.02 18.58 -8.50
N GLU A 214 15.18 19.89 -8.26
CA GLU A 214 15.87 20.83 -9.16
C GLU A 214 17.39 20.57 -9.28
N GLN A 215 17.91 19.48 -8.77
CA GLN A 215 19.35 19.20 -8.65
C GLN A 215 19.96 18.48 -9.87
N GLY A 216 19.33 18.57 -11.03
CA GLY A 216 19.88 18.04 -12.29
C GLY A 216 19.28 16.70 -12.71
N PRO A 217 19.75 16.10 -13.83
CA PRO A 217 19.21 14.85 -14.33
C PRO A 217 19.41 13.75 -13.29
N ALA A 218 18.33 13.08 -12.94
CA ALA A 218 18.40 11.91 -12.06
C ALA A 218 19.17 10.81 -12.78
N THR A 219 20.24 10.38 -12.18
CA THR A 219 20.92 9.14 -12.57
C THR A 219 20.48 8.04 -11.63
N TYR A 220 20.24 6.85 -12.15
CA TYR A 220 20.02 5.66 -11.33
C TYR A 220 21.32 5.11 -10.74
N GLU A 221 22.45 5.66 -11.14
CA GLU A 221 23.75 5.29 -10.60
C GLU A 221 24.00 6.01 -9.26
N LEU A 222 24.45 5.23 -8.29
CA LEU A 222 24.93 5.73 -7.02
C LEU A 222 26.38 6.16 -7.18
N GLU A 223 26.68 7.42 -6.87
CA GLU A 223 28.06 7.89 -6.86
C GLU A 223 28.87 7.17 -5.76
N PRO A 224 29.99 6.54 -6.10
CA PRO A 224 30.90 5.97 -5.10
C PRO A 224 31.36 7.02 -4.09
N ALA A 225 31.59 6.60 -2.86
CA ALA A 225 32.15 7.48 -1.85
C ALA A 225 33.59 7.88 -2.24
N SER A 226 33.90 9.16 -2.16
CA SER A 226 35.26 9.68 -2.43
C SER A 226 36.29 9.14 -1.41
N SER A 227 35.83 8.77 -0.22
CA SER A 227 36.60 8.14 0.82
C SER A 227 35.75 7.12 1.57
N PRO A 228 36.00 5.81 1.44
CA PRO A 228 35.33 4.79 2.22
C PRO A 228 35.45 5.03 3.72
N LYS A 229 34.39 4.79 4.45
CA LYS A 229 34.29 4.97 5.89
C LYS A 229 33.75 3.73 6.56
N LYS A 230 34.03 3.57 7.87
CA LYS A 230 33.36 2.62 8.74
C LYS A 230 32.06 3.27 9.22
N VAL A 231 30.92 2.75 8.77
CA VAL A 231 29.60 3.28 9.09
C VAL A 231 28.87 2.30 10.00
N MET A 232 28.37 2.80 11.14
CA MET A 232 27.49 2.04 12.03
C MET A 232 26.05 2.49 11.77
N VAL A 233 25.14 1.53 11.52
CA VAL A 233 23.71 1.77 11.44
C VAL A 233 23.04 1.16 12.65
N VAL A 234 22.25 1.95 13.37
CA VAL A 234 21.55 1.54 14.58
C VAL A 234 20.06 1.45 14.29
N GLY A 235 19.53 0.21 14.34
CA GLY A 235 18.16 -0.14 14.04
C GLY A 235 17.97 -0.83 12.70
N GLY A 236 17.35 -2.01 12.72
CA GLY A 236 17.13 -2.90 11.59
C GLY A 236 15.72 -2.77 10.97
N GLY A 237 15.04 -1.65 11.19
CA GLY A 237 13.81 -1.31 10.47
C GLY A 237 14.08 -0.90 9.02
N PRO A 238 13.03 -0.65 8.20
CA PRO A 238 13.20 -0.36 6.76
C PRO A 238 14.14 0.84 6.50
N ALA A 239 14.09 1.87 7.33
CA ALA A 239 14.98 3.02 7.19
C ALA A 239 16.46 2.67 7.42
N GLY A 240 16.75 1.85 8.45
CA GLY A 240 18.11 1.41 8.73
C GLY A 240 18.64 0.44 7.69
N MET A 241 17.81 -0.51 7.26
CA MET A 241 18.20 -1.46 6.21
C MET A 241 18.52 -0.73 4.90
N GLU A 242 17.68 0.21 4.47
CA GLU A 242 17.92 0.99 3.25
C GLU A 242 19.16 1.89 3.38
N ALA A 243 19.36 2.56 4.53
CA ALA A 243 20.53 3.36 4.78
C ALA A 243 21.84 2.52 4.74
N ALA A 244 21.81 1.33 5.34
CA ALA A 244 22.93 0.41 5.33
C ALA A 244 23.24 -0.08 3.92
N ARG A 245 22.22 -0.48 3.16
CA ARG A 245 22.34 -0.91 1.77
C ARG A 245 22.98 0.18 0.91
N ILE A 246 22.46 1.39 0.95
CA ILE A 246 22.97 2.50 0.15
C ILE A 246 24.40 2.88 0.56
N ALA A 247 24.71 2.91 1.84
CA ALA A 247 26.07 3.17 2.31
C ALA A 247 27.07 2.11 1.80
N ALA A 248 26.70 0.83 1.87
CA ALA A 248 27.53 -0.27 1.38
C ALA A 248 27.73 -0.22 -0.15
N LEU A 249 26.66 0.01 -0.91
CA LEU A 249 26.73 0.17 -2.38
C LEU A 249 27.61 1.35 -2.81
N ARG A 250 27.73 2.37 -1.97
CA ARG A 250 28.65 3.50 -2.20
C ARG A 250 30.09 3.18 -1.81
N GLY A 251 30.38 1.99 -1.28
CA GLY A 251 31.73 1.51 -0.96
C GLY A 251 32.16 1.74 0.49
N HIS A 252 31.25 2.07 1.42
CA HIS A 252 31.54 2.13 2.84
C HIS A 252 31.58 0.72 3.46
N GLN A 253 32.33 0.55 4.55
CA GLN A 253 32.25 -0.62 5.40
C GLN A 253 31.12 -0.44 6.40
N VAL A 254 30.05 -1.24 6.29
CA VAL A 254 28.83 -1.02 7.05
C VAL A 254 28.57 -2.15 8.05
N SER A 255 28.28 -1.79 9.29
CA SER A 255 27.75 -2.68 10.32
C SER A 255 26.38 -2.18 10.78
N LEU A 256 25.36 -3.06 10.75
CA LEU A 256 24.02 -2.78 11.21
C LEU A 256 23.74 -3.56 12.50
N PHE A 257 23.25 -2.88 13.53
CA PHE A 257 22.89 -3.46 14.81
C PHE A 257 21.37 -3.33 15.03
N GLU A 258 20.76 -4.46 15.40
CA GLU A 258 19.32 -4.53 15.74
C GLU A 258 19.16 -5.15 17.12
N LYS A 259 18.36 -4.50 17.97
CA LYS A 259 18.13 -4.96 19.36
C LYS A 259 17.24 -6.20 19.47
N THR A 260 16.41 -6.45 18.46
CA THR A 260 15.54 -7.63 18.39
C THR A 260 16.19 -8.78 17.62
N GLY A 261 15.52 -9.93 17.62
CA GLY A 261 16.00 -11.14 16.92
C GLY A 261 15.71 -11.18 15.43
N SER A 262 15.13 -10.12 14.84
CA SER A 262 14.77 -10.05 13.43
C SER A 262 14.89 -8.63 12.88
N LEU A 263 15.14 -8.53 11.59
CA LEU A 263 15.03 -7.28 10.84
C LEU A 263 13.57 -6.97 10.47
N GLY A 264 13.33 -5.81 9.87
CA GLY A 264 12.02 -5.37 9.38
C GLY A 264 11.31 -4.36 10.29
N GLY A 265 11.63 -4.31 11.58
CA GLY A 265 11.00 -3.37 12.51
C GLY A 265 9.47 -3.46 12.47
N MET A 266 8.78 -2.33 12.18
CA MET A 266 7.32 -2.28 12.12
C MET A 266 6.68 -2.90 10.87
N LEU A 267 7.45 -3.37 9.89
CA LEU A 267 6.86 -3.98 8.68
C LEU A 267 6.04 -5.23 9.00
N GLY A 268 6.52 -6.10 9.90
CA GLY A 268 5.79 -7.31 10.29
C GLY A 268 4.46 -6.98 10.99
N PHE A 269 4.43 -5.98 11.87
CA PHE A 269 3.18 -5.51 12.47
C PHE A 269 2.23 -4.94 11.42
N ALA A 270 2.73 -4.09 10.51
CA ALA A 270 1.93 -3.51 9.45
C ALA A 270 1.37 -4.57 8.50
N SER A 271 2.15 -5.61 8.17
CA SER A 271 1.69 -6.76 7.36
C SER A 271 0.52 -7.50 8.03
N MET A 272 0.58 -7.73 9.34
CA MET A 272 -0.54 -8.35 10.05
C MET A 272 -1.82 -7.51 10.04
N VAL A 273 -1.69 -6.18 10.11
CA VAL A 273 -2.86 -5.27 10.09
C VAL A 273 -3.45 -5.17 8.68
N LYS A 274 -2.60 -5.00 7.68
CA LYS A 274 -2.99 -4.71 6.30
C LYS A 274 -3.30 -5.95 5.47
N GLY A 275 -2.66 -7.07 5.78
CA GLY A 275 -2.79 -8.30 5.02
C GLY A 275 -1.72 -8.46 3.91
N PRO A 276 -1.71 -9.62 3.25
CA PRO A 276 -0.57 -10.05 2.42
C PRO A 276 -0.39 -9.26 1.11
N HIS A 277 -1.43 -8.62 0.61
CA HIS A 277 -1.38 -8.00 -0.72
C HIS A 277 -0.75 -6.61 -0.75
N GLU A 278 -0.36 -6.03 0.39
CA GLU A 278 0.57 -4.89 0.42
C GLU A 278 2.03 -5.30 0.29
N ASN A 279 2.32 -6.59 0.16
CA ASN A 279 3.68 -7.12 -0.05
C ASN A 279 4.71 -6.58 0.96
N LEU A 280 4.30 -6.35 2.21
CA LEU A 280 5.19 -5.77 3.23
C LEU A 280 6.20 -6.81 3.75
N ASP A 281 5.81 -8.07 3.80
CA ASP A 281 6.71 -9.16 4.14
C ASP A 281 7.73 -9.40 3.02
N ASP A 282 7.31 -9.30 1.76
CA ASP A 282 8.21 -9.35 0.60
C ASP A 282 9.19 -8.18 0.61
N LEU A 283 8.74 -7.00 1.03
CA LEU A 283 9.64 -5.85 1.20
C LEU A 283 10.69 -6.09 2.28
N ALA A 284 10.31 -6.70 3.40
CA ALA A 284 11.27 -7.06 4.44
C ALA A 284 12.30 -8.06 3.92
N ALA A 285 11.84 -9.14 3.28
CA ALA A 285 12.71 -10.16 2.69
C ALA A 285 13.65 -9.58 1.60
N TYR A 286 13.11 -8.71 0.74
CA TYR A 286 13.91 -8.00 -0.25
C TYR A 286 15.03 -7.17 0.41
N LEU A 287 14.71 -6.37 1.42
CA LEU A 287 15.70 -5.54 2.11
C LEU A 287 16.78 -6.40 2.80
N GLU A 288 16.40 -7.50 3.45
CA GLU A 288 17.35 -8.45 4.03
C GLU A 288 18.29 -9.02 2.96
N ARG A 289 17.73 -9.48 1.85
CA ARG A 289 18.51 -9.99 0.72
C ARG A 289 19.48 -8.94 0.17
N GLN A 290 19.05 -7.69 0.08
CA GLN A 290 19.90 -6.60 -0.40
C GLN A 290 21.05 -6.27 0.56
N LEU A 291 20.87 -6.42 1.87
CA LEU A 291 21.98 -6.29 2.83
C LEU A 291 23.04 -7.37 2.64
N GLU A 292 22.62 -8.63 2.40
CA GLU A 292 23.51 -9.73 2.10
C GLU A 292 24.35 -9.46 0.84
N ILE A 293 23.68 -9.08 -0.27
CA ILE A 293 24.32 -8.77 -1.56
C ILE A 293 25.31 -7.61 -1.41
N ALA A 294 24.97 -6.59 -0.64
CA ALA A 294 25.81 -5.43 -0.41
C ALA A 294 26.96 -5.71 0.60
N GLY A 295 26.97 -6.87 1.24
CA GLY A 295 28.02 -7.27 2.21
C GLY A 295 27.95 -6.49 3.52
N VAL A 296 26.75 -6.13 3.98
CA VAL A 296 26.55 -5.47 5.27
C VAL A 296 26.68 -6.47 6.41
N ASN A 297 27.47 -6.13 7.44
CA ASN A 297 27.57 -6.92 8.65
C ASN A 297 26.36 -6.67 9.56
N VAL A 298 25.47 -7.66 9.71
CA VAL A 298 24.26 -7.55 10.53
C VAL A 298 24.48 -8.25 11.87
N THR A 299 24.16 -7.57 12.97
CA THR A 299 24.19 -8.12 14.34
C THR A 299 22.82 -7.94 14.98
N LEU A 300 22.13 -9.07 15.20
CA LEU A 300 20.83 -9.11 15.87
C LEU A 300 20.97 -9.30 17.38
N ASN A 301 19.89 -9.08 18.14
CA ASN A 301 19.84 -9.17 19.60
C ASN A 301 20.90 -8.30 20.29
N LYS A 302 21.21 -7.14 19.68
CA LYS A 302 22.23 -6.24 20.20
C LYS A 302 21.71 -4.81 20.23
N GLU A 303 21.37 -4.37 21.43
CA GLU A 303 21.07 -2.96 21.68
C GLU A 303 22.35 -2.15 21.67
N VAL A 304 22.31 -1.00 21.02
CA VAL A 304 23.45 -0.07 20.91
C VAL A 304 23.32 0.97 22.01
N ASP A 305 24.41 1.11 22.76
CA ASP A 305 24.64 2.19 23.72
C ASP A 305 25.93 2.96 23.35
N GLN A 306 26.21 4.01 24.06
CA GLN A 306 27.42 4.82 23.84
C GLN A 306 28.71 3.98 23.98
N ALA A 307 28.76 3.06 24.92
CA ALA A 307 29.95 2.22 25.14
C ALA A 307 30.24 1.32 23.92
N LEU A 308 29.20 0.81 23.28
CA LEU A 308 29.35 0.04 22.03
C LEU A 308 29.80 0.94 20.87
N ILE A 309 29.25 2.14 20.74
CA ILE A 309 29.69 3.11 19.72
C ILE A 309 31.18 3.41 19.91
N ASP A 310 31.60 3.70 21.13
CA ASP A 310 32.99 4.02 21.46
C ASP A 310 33.94 2.83 21.16
N SER A 311 33.51 1.61 21.47
CA SER A 311 34.31 0.39 21.23
C SER A 311 34.44 0.03 19.75
N GLU A 312 33.36 0.23 18.97
CA GLU A 312 33.36 0.00 17.53
C GLU A 312 34.11 1.10 16.76
N ALA A 313 34.18 2.29 17.33
CA ALA A 313 34.87 3.46 16.77
C ALA A 313 34.52 3.71 15.30
N PRO A 314 33.24 3.87 14.92
CA PRO A 314 32.84 4.16 13.55
C PRO A 314 33.23 5.59 13.15
N ASP A 315 33.48 5.84 11.86
CA ASP A 315 33.65 7.19 11.32
C ASP A 315 32.31 7.95 11.25
N ALA A 316 31.21 7.23 11.20
CA ALA A 316 29.86 7.80 11.19
C ALA A 316 28.84 6.83 11.78
N VAL A 317 27.82 7.38 12.46
CA VAL A 317 26.68 6.63 12.99
C VAL A 317 25.40 7.13 12.33
N ILE A 318 24.57 6.19 11.85
CA ILE A 318 23.22 6.48 11.33
C ILE A 318 22.24 5.92 12.34
N LEU A 319 21.44 6.80 12.95
CA LEU A 319 20.39 6.42 13.88
C LEU A 319 19.07 6.19 13.12
N ALA A 320 18.61 4.95 13.12
CA ALA A 320 17.35 4.52 12.51
C ALA A 320 16.48 3.75 13.52
N VAL A 321 16.48 4.22 14.76
CA VAL A 321 15.89 3.57 15.94
C VAL A 321 14.37 3.73 16.05
N GLY A 322 13.74 4.28 15.02
CA GLY A 322 12.29 4.45 14.95
C GLY A 322 11.77 5.51 15.92
N GLY A 323 10.57 5.32 16.41
CA GLY A 323 9.91 6.24 17.31
C GLY A 323 9.26 5.54 18.49
N THR A 324 8.84 6.35 19.45
CA THR A 324 8.02 5.95 20.60
C THR A 324 6.61 6.51 20.41
N ARG A 325 5.58 5.71 20.65
CA ARG A 325 4.21 6.21 20.58
C ARG A 325 3.95 7.18 21.71
N THR A 326 3.36 8.32 21.37
CA THR A 326 2.76 9.18 22.37
C THR A 326 1.62 8.44 23.05
N LYS A 327 1.45 8.63 24.36
CA LYS A 327 0.37 7.98 25.09
C LYS A 327 -0.75 8.96 25.35
N LEU A 328 -1.97 8.49 25.19
CA LEU A 328 -3.16 9.22 25.57
C LEU A 328 -3.20 9.33 27.11
N ASP A 329 -3.03 10.55 27.60
CA ASP A 329 -3.08 10.83 29.05
C ASP A 329 -4.53 11.05 29.50
N VAL A 330 -5.32 9.96 29.50
CA VAL A 330 -6.71 9.96 30.00
C VAL A 330 -6.94 8.70 30.81
N ASN A 331 -7.36 8.85 32.04
CA ASN A 331 -7.68 7.75 32.94
C ASN A 331 -9.21 7.62 33.11
N GLY A 332 -9.73 6.39 33.19
CA GLY A 332 -11.16 6.18 33.36
C GLY A 332 -11.59 4.71 33.49
N GLY A 333 -12.89 4.48 33.38
CA GLY A 333 -13.51 3.19 33.59
C GLY A 333 -13.41 2.21 32.42
N VAL A 334 -12.98 2.65 31.22
CA VAL A 334 -12.71 1.74 30.09
C VAL A 334 -11.21 1.60 29.85
N PRO A 335 -10.75 0.43 29.37
CA PRO A 335 -9.33 0.22 29.10
C PRO A 335 -8.86 1.09 27.92
N VAL A 336 -7.66 1.65 28.07
CA VAL A 336 -6.90 2.24 26.96
C VAL A 336 -5.88 1.21 26.50
N ILE A 337 -6.01 0.76 25.28
CA ILE A 337 -5.20 -0.30 24.66
C ILE A 337 -4.10 0.34 23.85
N ASP A 338 -2.85 -0.07 24.11
CA ASP A 338 -1.71 0.32 23.30
C ASP A 338 -1.91 -0.19 21.85
N PHE A 339 -1.62 0.67 20.87
CA PHE A 339 -1.82 0.35 19.46
C PHE A 339 -1.09 -0.94 19.01
N ASP A 340 0.09 -1.20 19.55
CA ASP A 340 0.88 -2.37 19.15
C ASP A 340 0.31 -3.70 19.67
N SER A 341 -0.71 -3.67 20.55
CA SER A 341 -1.36 -4.86 21.14
C SER A 341 -2.82 -5.03 20.74
N PHE A 342 -3.43 -4.11 20.01
CA PHE A 342 -4.88 -4.12 19.78
C PHE A 342 -5.40 -5.41 19.10
N MET A 343 -4.60 -6.05 18.24
CA MET A 343 -5.03 -7.26 17.53
C MET A 343 -5.29 -8.47 18.44
N THR A 344 -4.70 -8.48 19.63
CA THR A 344 -4.80 -9.58 20.63
C THR A 344 -5.54 -9.18 21.90
N ALA A 345 -5.89 -7.90 22.03
CA ALA A 345 -6.55 -7.39 23.23
C ALA A 345 -8.04 -7.75 23.26
N ASP A 346 -8.55 -8.00 24.47
CA ASP A 346 -10.00 -8.05 24.70
C ASP A 346 -10.54 -6.62 24.84
N MET A 347 -11.47 -6.24 23.97
CA MET A 347 -11.89 -4.85 23.82
C MET A 347 -13.40 -4.62 23.72
N GLY A 348 -14.23 -5.65 23.92
CA GLY A 348 -15.69 -5.52 23.77
C GLY A 348 -16.16 -5.24 22.34
N GLU A 349 -17.35 -4.66 22.19
CA GLU A 349 -18.02 -4.44 20.90
C GLU A 349 -17.83 -3.02 20.37
N ASN A 350 -17.89 -2.00 21.24
CA ASN A 350 -17.85 -0.59 20.90
C ASN A 350 -16.43 -0.05 21.13
N VAL A 351 -15.69 0.19 20.05
CA VAL A 351 -14.27 0.56 20.13
C VAL A 351 -14.06 1.96 19.58
N VAL A 352 -13.36 2.78 20.34
CA VAL A 352 -12.90 4.08 19.90
C VAL A 352 -11.44 3.99 19.50
N VAL A 353 -11.10 4.39 18.27
CA VAL A 353 -9.73 4.56 17.82
C VAL A 353 -9.37 6.04 17.88
N TYR A 354 -8.37 6.39 18.67
CA TYR A 354 -7.89 7.75 18.82
C TYR A 354 -6.67 7.97 17.93
N GLY A 355 -6.80 8.80 16.89
CA GLY A 355 -5.71 9.12 15.96
C GLY A 355 -6.20 9.44 14.56
N SER A 356 -5.32 10.00 13.74
CA SER A 356 -5.62 10.46 12.38
C SER A 356 -4.63 9.99 11.32
N ASN A 357 -3.64 9.22 11.71
CA ASN A 357 -2.64 8.68 10.79
C ASN A 357 -3.16 7.43 10.05
N ALA A 358 -2.42 6.99 9.03
CA ALA A 358 -2.76 5.80 8.25
C ALA A 358 -3.02 4.57 9.13
N GLN A 359 -2.24 4.42 10.20
CA GLN A 359 -2.35 3.29 11.10
C GLN A 359 -3.69 3.28 11.85
N ALA A 360 -4.20 4.44 12.27
CA ALA A 360 -5.50 4.55 12.94
C ALA A 360 -6.64 4.16 11.99
N PHE A 361 -6.58 4.55 10.73
CA PHE A 361 -7.56 4.15 9.71
C PHE A 361 -7.48 2.65 9.38
N ASP A 362 -6.28 2.11 9.24
CA ASP A 362 -6.08 0.66 9.03
C ASP A 362 -6.61 -0.15 10.22
N CYS A 363 -6.34 0.30 11.44
CA CYS A 363 -6.88 -0.29 12.67
C CYS A 363 -8.42 -0.26 12.68
N ALA A 364 -9.02 0.88 12.36
CA ALA A 364 -10.47 1.01 12.30
C ALA A 364 -11.08 0.05 11.27
N LEU A 365 -10.47 -0.09 10.11
CA LEU A 365 -10.91 -1.03 9.08
C LEU A 365 -10.76 -2.47 9.56
N TRP A 366 -9.61 -2.84 10.13
CA TRP A 366 -9.36 -4.17 10.69
C TRP A 366 -10.39 -4.58 11.74
N LEU A 367 -10.79 -3.66 12.62
CA LEU A 367 -11.82 -3.88 13.62
C LEU A 367 -13.21 -4.03 13.02
N THR A 368 -13.53 -3.15 12.06
CA THR A 368 -14.86 -3.09 11.45
C THR A 368 -15.17 -4.35 10.63
N VAL A 369 -14.21 -4.88 9.87
CA VAL A 369 -14.39 -6.17 9.17
C VAL A 369 -14.55 -7.35 10.14
N ARG A 370 -14.13 -7.18 11.39
CA ARG A 370 -14.40 -8.13 12.50
C ARG A 370 -15.67 -7.81 13.29
N LYS A 371 -16.53 -6.98 12.71
CA LYS A 371 -17.87 -6.64 13.22
C LYS A 371 -17.85 -5.83 14.52
N LYS A 372 -16.75 -5.13 14.83
CA LYS A 372 -16.75 -4.16 15.92
C LYS A 372 -17.44 -2.86 15.46
N HIS A 373 -18.11 -2.19 16.39
CA HIS A 373 -18.67 -0.85 16.19
C HIS A 373 -17.54 0.17 16.45
N VAL A 374 -17.05 0.78 15.41
CA VAL A 374 -15.85 1.64 15.48
C VAL A 374 -16.21 3.11 15.36
N THR A 375 -15.60 3.91 16.22
CA THR A 375 -15.62 5.38 16.14
C THR A 375 -14.19 5.89 16.13
N ILE A 376 -13.82 6.70 15.14
CA ILE A 376 -12.53 7.40 15.11
C ILE A 376 -12.71 8.78 15.75
N VAL A 377 -11.86 9.12 16.69
CA VAL A 377 -11.77 10.43 17.32
C VAL A 377 -10.37 10.98 17.11
N THR A 378 -10.26 12.19 16.58
CA THR A 378 -8.94 12.79 16.31
C THR A 378 -8.94 14.31 16.48
N PRO A 379 -7.87 14.87 17.07
CA PRO A 379 -7.69 16.33 17.13
C PRO A 379 -7.39 16.96 15.77
N SER A 380 -6.97 16.20 14.79
CA SER A 380 -6.69 16.69 13.43
C SER A 380 -7.97 17.14 12.73
N ALA A 381 -7.89 18.26 12.04
CA ALA A 381 -9.01 18.74 11.23
C ALA A 381 -9.29 17.79 10.05
N ASN A 382 -10.52 17.77 9.57
CA ASN A 382 -10.93 16.85 8.48
C ASN A 382 -10.04 16.94 7.22
N LYS A 383 -9.56 18.15 6.89
CA LYS A 383 -8.65 18.38 5.75
C LYS A 383 -7.24 17.79 5.93
N ASP A 384 -6.84 17.53 7.18
CA ASP A 384 -5.49 17.10 7.56
C ASP A 384 -5.47 15.60 7.89
N LEU A 385 -6.60 14.88 7.70
CA LEU A 385 -6.68 13.46 7.92
C LEU A 385 -5.78 12.72 6.92
N ASP A 386 -4.80 12.01 7.46
CA ASP A 386 -3.84 11.17 6.73
C ASP A 386 -3.29 11.77 5.43
N MET A 387 -2.70 12.95 5.52
CA MET A 387 -2.08 13.66 4.39
C MET A 387 -0.92 12.89 3.72
N GLN A 388 -0.46 11.79 4.32
CA GLN A 388 0.62 10.96 3.79
C GLN A 388 0.15 9.90 2.80
N GLN A 389 -1.15 9.68 2.66
CA GLN A 389 -1.73 8.76 1.69
C GLN A 389 -2.03 9.43 0.35
N SER A 390 -2.15 8.62 -0.71
CA SER A 390 -2.67 9.14 -1.96
C SER A 390 -4.13 9.55 -1.81
N GLN A 391 -4.56 10.58 -2.53
CA GLN A 391 -5.97 11.01 -2.51
C GLN A 391 -6.93 9.88 -2.91
N HIS A 392 -6.50 9.00 -3.83
CA HIS A 392 -7.29 7.83 -4.21
C HIS A 392 -7.45 6.85 -3.05
N ALA A 393 -6.35 6.47 -2.39
CA ALA A 393 -6.40 5.57 -1.25
C ALA A 393 -7.28 6.15 -0.12
N MET A 394 -7.11 7.44 0.20
CA MET A 394 -7.93 8.11 1.20
C MET A 394 -9.41 8.17 0.83
N ARG A 395 -9.72 8.49 -0.42
CA ARG A 395 -11.12 8.53 -0.87
C ARG A 395 -11.81 7.19 -0.72
N PHE A 396 -11.16 6.11 -1.18
CA PHE A 396 -11.73 4.77 -1.05
C PHE A 396 -11.77 4.29 0.40
N MET A 397 -10.73 4.55 1.17
CA MET A 397 -10.69 4.20 2.60
C MET A 397 -11.81 4.90 3.38
N THR A 398 -11.96 6.20 3.20
CA THR A 398 -13.01 6.98 3.89
C THR A 398 -14.40 6.50 3.49
N THR A 399 -14.61 6.27 2.20
CA THR A 399 -15.89 5.75 1.69
C THR A 399 -16.20 4.37 2.28
N ALA A 400 -15.20 3.48 2.33
CA ALA A 400 -15.32 2.17 2.93
C ALA A 400 -15.73 2.24 4.40
N LEU A 401 -15.00 3.03 5.18
CA LEU A 401 -15.28 3.18 6.61
C LEU A 401 -16.70 3.71 6.86
N TYR A 402 -17.14 4.72 6.11
CA TYR A 402 -18.50 5.23 6.22
C TYR A 402 -19.55 4.19 5.80
N SER A 403 -19.32 3.45 4.73
CA SER A 403 -20.23 2.38 4.28
C SER A 403 -20.37 1.27 5.31
N LEU A 404 -19.31 1.00 6.05
CA LEU A 404 -19.28 0.04 7.13
C LEU A 404 -19.78 0.59 8.48
N GLY A 405 -20.27 1.82 8.51
CA GLY A 405 -20.86 2.44 9.68
C GLY A 405 -19.89 3.07 10.67
N VAL A 406 -18.62 3.23 10.29
CA VAL A 406 -17.63 3.92 11.13
C VAL A 406 -17.96 5.41 11.22
N LYS A 407 -18.01 5.91 12.45
CA LYS A 407 -18.18 7.35 12.73
C LYS A 407 -16.80 7.99 12.87
N VAL A 408 -16.62 9.17 12.28
CA VAL A 408 -15.38 9.94 12.39
C VAL A 408 -15.67 11.30 12.99
N TYR A 409 -14.97 11.64 14.07
CA TYR A 409 -15.02 12.95 14.72
C TYR A 409 -13.68 13.68 14.56
N PRO A 410 -13.48 14.42 13.46
CA PRO A 410 -12.30 15.27 13.27
C PRO A 410 -12.38 16.51 14.16
N GLY A 411 -11.23 17.10 14.49
CA GLY A 411 -11.12 18.26 15.37
C GLY A 411 -11.63 18.00 16.79
N ALA A 412 -11.70 16.73 17.21
CA ALA A 412 -12.24 16.34 18.48
C ALA A 412 -11.17 15.75 19.41
N SER A 413 -11.34 15.96 20.71
CA SER A 413 -10.46 15.40 21.74
C SER A 413 -11.25 14.69 22.83
N ILE A 414 -10.70 13.62 23.37
CA ILE A 414 -11.27 12.92 24.53
C ILE A 414 -11.11 13.81 25.77
N LYS A 415 -12.21 14.09 26.43
CA LYS A 415 -12.26 14.87 27.68
C LYS A 415 -12.30 14.01 28.91
N GLN A 416 -13.06 12.93 28.84
CA GLN A 416 -13.29 12.04 29.97
C GLN A 416 -13.57 10.64 29.49
N ILE A 417 -13.03 9.67 30.19
CA ILE A 417 -13.37 8.25 30.06
C ILE A 417 -14.18 7.88 31.30
N GLY A 418 -15.43 7.43 31.10
CA GLY A 418 -16.34 6.95 32.13
C GLY A 418 -16.48 5.42 32.08
N ASP A 419 -17.46 4.90 32.83
CA ASP A 419 -17.80 3.48 32.80
C ASP A 419 -18.65 3.20 31.54
N GLY A 420 -18.08 2.46 30.57
CA GLY A 420 -18.76 2.07 29.32
C GLY A 420 -19.00 3.21 28.32
N GLN A 421 -18.41 4.39 28.52
CA GLN A 421 -18.57 5.53 27.63
C GLN A 421 -17.41 6.51 27.69
N ILE A 422 -17.23 7.27 26.61
CA ILE A 422 -16.33 8.43 26.61
C ILE A 422 -17.07 9.72 26.30
N THR A 423 -16.56 10.84 26.80
CA THR A 423 -17.00 12.18 26.42
C THR A 423 -15.93 12.84 25.59
N ILE A 424 -16.28 13.30 24.39
CA ILE A 424 -15.40 14.06 23.52
C ILE A 424 -15.84 15.51 23.44
N ALA A 425 -14.90 16.43 23.25
CA ALA A 425 -15.19 17.80 22.83
C ALA A 425 -14.93 17.91 21.32
N THR A 426 -15.92 18.37 20.58
CA THR A 426 -15.82 18.61 19.15
C THR A 426 -15.17 19.95 18.84
N GLU A 427 -14.75 20.17 17.59
CA GLU A 427 -14.16 21.42 17.11
C GLU A 427 -15.04 22.66 17.41
N VAL A 428 -16.36 22.49 17.37
CA VAL A 428 -17.33 23.57 17.66
C VAL A 428 -17.62 23.73 19.16
N GLY A 429 -16.90 23.03 20.03
CA GLY A 429 -17.02 23.15 21.49
C GLY A 429 -18.18 22.40 22.11
N THR A 430 -18.88 21.56 21.35
CA THR A 430 -19.95 20.70 21.88
C THR A 430 -19.37 19.43 22.48
N ASN A 431 -19.92 18.98 23.61
CA ASN A 431 -19.55 17.68 24.16
C ASN A 431 -20.50 16.61 23.60
N VAL A 432 -19.92 15.50 23.17
CA VAL A 432 -20.65 14.32 22.70
C VAL A 432 -20.24 13.13 23.55
N THR A 433 -21.24 12.35 24.01
CA THR A 433 -20.98 11.09 24.72
C THR A 433 -21.12 9.93 23.75
N ILE A 434 -20.18 9.00 23.78
CA ILE A 434 -20.07 7.87 22.87
C ILE A 434 -19.96 6.61 23.74
N ASP A 435 -20.78 5.60 23.46
CA ASP A 435 -20.65 4.28 24.09
C ASP A 435 -19.33 3.67 23.69
N CYS A 436 -18.58 3.16 24.67
CA CYS A 436 -17.21 2.72 24.46
C CYS A 436 -16.83 1.64 25.46
N ASP A 437 -16.42 0.48 24.95
CA ASP A 437 -15.91 -0.62 25.76
C ASP A 437 -14.37 -0.57 25.90
N ALA A 438 -13.69 0.01 24.88
CA ALA A 438 -12.25 0.22 24.90
C ALA A 438 -11.84 1.40 23.99
N VAL A 439 -10.76 2.07 24.34
CA VAL A 439 -10.08 3.07 23.50
C VAL A 439 -8.77 2.48 23.02
N ILE A 440 -8.54 2.48 21.71
CA ILE A 440 -7.23 2.16 21.12
C ILE A 440 -6.48 3.46 20.91
N ASP A 441 -5.31 3.56 21.52
CA ASP A 441 -4.43 4.72 21.40
C ASP A 441 -3.63 4.63 20.10
N GLY A 442 -4.23 5.10 19.01
CA GLY A 442 -3.63 5.22 17.68
C GLY A 442 -2.85 6.52 17.48
N ALA A 443 -2.39 7.14 18.56
CA ALA A 443 -1.66 8.39 18.51
C ALA A 443 -0.34 8.29 17.73
N GLU A 444 0.20 9.44 17.36
CA GLU A 444 1.40 9.55 16.53
C GLU A 444 2.65 9.03 17.23
N MET A 445 3.68 8.76 16.45
CA MET A 445 5.00 8.37 16.96
C MET A 445 5.92 9.58 16.98
N GLU A 446 6.61 9.77 18.11
CA GLU A 446 7.72 10.73 18.21
C GLU A 446 9.06 10.03 17.95
N PRO A 447 10.00 10.68 17.24
CA PRO A 447 11.31 10.11 17.01
C PRO A 447 12.01 9.75 18.32
N ASN A 448 12.63 8.56 18.37
CA ASN A 448 13.48 8.21 19.50
C ASN A 448 14.86 8.88 19.35
N THR A 449 15.13 9.86 20.20
CA THR A 449 16.37 10.66 20.16
C THR A 449 17.35 10.34 21.29
N ALA A 450 17.10 9.33 22.08
CA ALA A 450 17.87 9.05 23.29
C ALA A 450 19.40 8.91 23.06
N LEU A 451 19.83 8.44 21.89
CA LEU A 451 21.25 8.34 21.52
C LEU A 451 21.82 9.64 20.93
N LEU A 452 21.04 10.72 20.78
CA LEU A 452 21.55 12.02 20.30
C LEU A 452 22.10 12.89 21.45
N ASP A 453 21.73 12.56 22.69
CA ASP A 453 22.06 13.36 23.86
C ASP A 453 23.38 12.91 24.55
N GLY A 454 24.10 11.94 23.92
CA GLY A 454 25.32 11.32 24.42
C GLY A 454 26.62 11.74 23.65
#